data_ab597f7e3ca918be47df154adab3e3e6
#
_entry.id   ab597f7e3ca918be47df154adab3e3e6
#
_cell.length_a   1.000
_cell.length_b   1.000
_cell.length_c   1.000
_cell.angle_alpha   90.00
_cell.angle_beta   90.00
_cell.angle_gamma   90.00
#
_symmetry.space_group_name_H-M   'P 1'
#
loop_
_entity.id
_entity.type
_entity.pdbx_description
1 polymer ?
#
loop_
_entity_poly.entity_id
_entity_poly.type
_entity_poly.pdbx_seq_one_letter_code
_entity_poly.pdbx_strand_id
1 'polypeptide(L)'
;MEAKKLWGGRFEASLEEWVEEFGASIRFDQKLAKYDIQGSLAHVKMLGATGIINQEEAQVIQAGLEELLEEHEAGKLVFDIRNEDIHMNIESLLTEKIGSVAGKLHTARSRNDQVATDMHLYLKDTLFQVVDKLTNLRQILVDLAQEHVETIMPGYTHLQHAQPISFAQHLLAYYNMFSRDSERFTFNMQHTNVSPLGAAALAGTTFPIDRQMTSDLMGFAKPYSNSLDAVSDRDFILEFLSNASILMMHMSRLCEEIINWCSHEYQFVTLSDTFSTGSSIMPQKKNPDMAELIRGKTGRVYGNLVGLLTVMKSLPLTYNKDLQEDKEGMFDTAETILVSIDILAGMLKTMTVHKERMAQSTEKDFSNATELADYLANKGMPFRQAHEIVGKLVLECSKAGHYLQDVSFETYQAISPLIQADIYDALSSKVAVSRRNSLGGTGFESIADQLKSAKEEIQNAKSL
;
A
#
# COMPACT_ATOMS: atom_id res chain seq x y z
N MET A 1 -16.33 -27.25 -36.89
CA MET A 1 -15.92 -28.37 -36.04
C MET A 1 -16.01 -27.85 -34.61
N GLU A 2 -16.86 -28.43 -33.78
CA GLU A 2 -16.89 -28.08 -32.36
C GLU A 2 -15.50 -28.33 -31.74
N ALA A 3 -14.95 -27.34 -31.09
CA ALA A 3 -13.67 -27.47 -30.44
C ALA A 3 -13.80 -28.49 -29.29
N LYS A 4 -13.22 -29.67 -29.50
CA LYS A 4 -13.27 -30.76 -28.51
C LYS A 4 -12.41 -30.35 -27.33
N LYS A 5 -13.04 -30.16 -26.14
CA LYS A 5 -12.30 -29.79 -24.91
C LYS A 5 -11.24 -30.84 -24.59
N LEU A 6 -10.07 -30.41 -24.15
CA LEU A 6 -8.92 -31.27 -23.83
C LEU A 6 -9.21 -32.32 -22.74
N TRP A 7 -10.24 -32.09 -21.89
CA TRP A 7 -10.66 -33.01 -20.81
C TRP A 7 -11.97 -33.77 -21.10
N GLY A 8 -12.53 -33.63 -22.31
CA GLY A 8 -13.86 -34.16 -22.69
C GLY A 8 -13.96 -35.68 -22.91
N GLY A 9 -12.89 -36.46 -22.71
CA GLY A 9 -12.86 -37.90 -23.09
C GLY A 9 -13.82 -38.82 -22.35
N ARG A 10 -14.34 -38.40 -21.15
CA ARG A 10 -15.26 -39.19 -20.33
C ARG A 10 -16.73 -38.79 -20.49
N PHE A 11 -16.99 -37.61 -21.03
CA PHE A 11 -18.31 -36.99 -21.06
C PHE A 11 -19.01 -37.25 -22.38
N GLU A 12 -20.32 -37.61 -22.32
CA GLU A 12 -21.18 -37.91 -23.48
C GLU A 12 -21.86 -36.64 -24.03
N ALA A 13 -21.95 -35.57 -23.20
CA ALA A 13 -22.55 -34.27 -23.58
C ALA A 13 -21.60 -33.12 -23.33
N SER A 14 -21.71 -32.06 -24.15
CA SER A 14 -21.07 -30.76 -23.90
C SER A 14 -21.81 -30.01 -22.80
N LEU A 15 -21.11 -29.06 -22.13
CA LEU A 15 -21.76 -28.13 -21.24
C LEU A 15 -22.64 -27.14 -22.05
N GLU A 16 -23.69 -26.64 -21.41
CA GLU A 16 -24.47 -25.51 -21.94
C GLU A 16 -23.60 -24.24 -21.96
N GLU A 17 -23.74 -23.40 -22.97
CA GLU A 17 -22.91 -22.21 -23.15
C GLU A 17 -22.88 -21.29 -21.91
N TRP A 18 -24.02 -21.06 -21.27
CA TRP A 18 -24.11 -20.24 -20.04
C TRP A 18 -23.41 -20.87 -18.82
N VAL A 19 -23.29 -22.21 -18.78
CA VAL A 19 -22.53 -22.94 -17.74
C VAL A 19 -21.04 -22.80 -17.99
N GLU A 20 -20.61 -22.85 -19.25
CA GLU A 20 -19.23 -22.57 -19.63
C GLU A 20 -18.82 -21.15 -19.30
N GLU A 21 -19.66 -20.15 -19.62
CA GLU A 21 -19.44 -18.76 -19.28
C GLU A 21 -19.36 -18.51 -17.77
N PHE A 22 -20.23 -19.17 -16.97
CA PHE A 22 -20.20 -19.07 -15.52
C PHE A 22 -18.91 -19.64 -14.92
N GLY A 23 -18.38 -20.72 -15.50
CA GLY A 23 -17.15 -21.35 -15.05
C GLY A 23 -15.86 -20.71 -15.54
N ALA A 24 -15.93 -19.86 -16.58
CA ALA A 24 -14.76 -19.27 -17.23
C ALA A 24 -14.14 -18.14 -16.37
N SER A 25 -12.80 -18.11 -16.34
CA SER A 25 -12.02 -17.10 -15.61
C SER A 25 -11.28 -16.13 -16.55
N ILE A 26 -11.25 -16.38 -17.85
CA ILE A 26 -10.46 -15.59 -18.81
C ILE A 26 -10.73 -14.08 -18.76
N ARG A 27 -11.94 -13.67 -18.34
CA ARG A 27 -12.29 -12.25 -18.25
C ARG A 27 -11.40 -11.47 -17.25
N PHE A 28 -10.88 -12.15 -16.23
CA PHE A 28 -10.00 -11.53 -15.21
C PHE A 28 -8.61 -12.16 -15.16
N ASP A 29 -8.45 -13.48 -15.42
CA ASP A 29 -7.14 -14.15 -15.29
C ASP A 29 -6.20 -13.90 -16.49
N GLN A 30 -6.68 -13.27 -17.58
CA GLN A 30 -5.81 -12.78 -18.66
C GLN A 30 -4.67 -11.89 -18.16
N LYS A 31 -4.77 -11.30 -16.97
CA LYS A 31 -3.70 -10.56 -16.30
C LYS A 31 -2.50 -11.47 -15.94
N LEU A 32 -2.70 -12.77 -15.92
CA LEU A 32 -1.67 -13.77 -15.66
C LEU A 32 -0.91 -14.20 -16.93
N ALA A 33 -1.30 -13.75 -18.13
CA ALA A 33 -0.72 -14.21 -19.41
C ALA A 33 0.81 -14.19 -19.43
N LYS A 34 1.43 -13.07 -19.02
CA LYS A 34 2.90 -12.95 -18.91
C LYS A 34 3.50 -14.03 -18.02
N TYR A 35 2.88 -14.27 -16.87
CA TYR A 35 3.37 -15.16 -15.84
C TYR A 35 3.19 -16.63 -16.21
N ASP A 36 2.08 -16.98 -16.87
CA ASP A 36 1.85 -18.31 -17.43
C ASP A 36 2.89 -18.66 -18.50
N ILE A 37 3.22 -17.71 -19.39
CA ILE A 37 4.29 -17.89 -20.37
C ILE A 37 5.66 -18.04 -19.70
N GLN A 38 5.98 -17.24 -18.69
CA GLN A 38 7.24 -17.34 -17.93
C GLN A 38 7.37 -18.67 -17.21
N GLY A 39 6.32 -19.13 -16.52
CA GLY A 39 6.28 -20.44 -15.88
C GLY A 39 6.44 -21.57 -16.89
N SER A 40 5.77 -21.47 -18.05
CA SER A 40 5.88 -22.43 -19.16
C SER A 40 7.26 -22.48 -19.78
N LEU A 41 7.95 -21.32 -19.93
CA LEU A 41 9.34 -21.24 -20.38
C LEU A 41 10.31 -21.94 -19.44
N ALA A 42 10.15 -21.73 -18.13
CA ALA A 42 10.96 -22.44 -17.13
C ALA A 42 10.69 -23.94 -17.15
N HIS A 43 9.44 -24.33 -17.29
CA HIS A 43 9.02 -25.74 -17.34
C HIS A 43 9.59 -26.46 -18.57
N VAL A 44 9.46 -25.92 -19.77
CA VAL A 44 9.95 -26.56 -21.00
C VAL A 44 11.48 -26.69 -20.99
N LYS A 45 12.21 -25.70 -20.48
CA LYS A 45 13.68 -25.78 -20.32
C LYS A 45 14.07 -26.95 -19.42
N MET A 46 13.36 -27.13 -18.30
CA MET A 46 13.57 -28.25 -17.38
C MET A 46 13.22 -29.59 -18.04
N LEU A 47 12.07 -29.69 -18.75
CA LEU A 47 11.70 -30.92 -19.44
C LEU A 47 12.76 -31.39 -20.47
N GLY A 48 13.33 -30.45 -21.21
CA GLY A 48 14.45 -30.74 -22.13
C GLY A 48 15.73 -31.13 -21.39
N ALA A 49 16.10 -30.40 -20.35
CA ALA A 49 17.34 -30.66 -19.58
C ALA A 49 17.32 -32.02 -18.86
N THR A 50 16.17 -32.44 -18.38
CA THR A 50 15.97 -33.74 -17.70
C THR A 50 15.71 -34.91 -18.66
N GLY A 51 15.62 -34.66 -19.99
CA GLY A 51 15.38 -35.66 -20.98
C GLY A 51 13.96 -36.23 -21.00
N ILE A 52 12.99 -35.56 -20.35
CA ILE A 52 11.57 -35.95 -20.37
C ILE A 52 10.99 -35.75 -21.78
N ILE A 53 11.41 -34.68 -22.45
CA ILE A 53 11.20 -34.47 -23.88
C ILE A 53 12.57 -34.29 -24.56
N ASN A 54 12.66 -34.51 -25.88
CA ASN A 54 13.96 -34.31 -26.55
C ASN A 54 14.27 -32.81 -26.69
N GLN A 55 15.57 -32.50 -26.90
CA GLN A 55 16.03 -31.12 -26.98
C GLN A 55 15.47 -30.34 -28.16
N GLU A 56 15.24 -30.98 -29.31
CA GLU A 56 14.68 -30.30 -30.48
C GLU A 56 13.22 -29.85 -30.20
N GLU A 57 12.42 -30.74 -29.62
CA GLU A 57 11.06 -30.42 -29.22
C GLU A 57 11.01 -29.31 -28.15
N ALA A 58 11.90 -29.38 -27.17
CA ALA A 58 12.02 -28.33 -26.14
C ALA A 58 12.33 -26.95 -26.76
N GLN A 59 13.26 -26.90 -27.72
CA GLN A 59 13.62 -25.66 -28.42
C GLN A 59 12.46 -25.10 -29.26
N VAL A 60 11.70 -25.97 -29.96
CA VAL A 60 10.54 -25.54 -30.74
C VAL A 60 9.47 -24.95 -29.83
N ILE A 61 9.15 -25.58 -28.69
CA ILE A 61 8.18 -25.09 -27.72
C ILE A 61 8.67 -23.77 -27.09
N GLN A 62 9.95 -23.70 -26.71
CA GLN A 62 10.52 -22.50 -26.15
C GLN A 62 10.41 -21.30 -27.11
N ALA A 63 10.79 -21.49 -28.41
CA ALA A 63 10.70 -20.43 -29.40
C ALA A 63 9.26 -19.96 -29.61
N GLY A 64 8.28 -20.88 -29.65
CA GLY A 64 6.86 -20.52 -29.73
C GLY A 64 6.36 -19.73 -28.52
N LEU A 65 6.81 -20.06 -27.31
CA LEU A 65 6.47 -19.31 -26.09
C LEU A 65 7.14 -17.92 -26.05
N GLU A 66 8.39 -17.80 -26.50
CA GLU A 66 9.09 -16.52 -26.59
C GLU A 66 8.37 -15.58 -27.59
N GLU A 67 7.91 -16.10 -28.72
CA GLU A 67 7.11 -15.34 -29.67
C GLU A 67 5.74 -14.90 -29.07
N LEU A 68 5.07 -15.77 -28.32
CA LEU A 68 3.84 -15.40 -27.61
C LEU A 68 4.07 -14.30 -26.56
N LEU A 69 5.21 -14.34 -25.88
CA LEU A 69 5.56 -13.29 -24.91
C LEU A 69 5.74 -11.92 -25.60
N GLU A 70 6.47 -11.90 -26.72
CA GLU A 70 6.63 -10.67 -27.54
C GLU A 70 5.28 -10.14 -28.04
N GLU A 71 4.40 -11.02 -28.50
CA GLU A 71 3.05 -10.64 -28.95
C GLU A 71 2.18 -10.12 -27.79
N HIS A 72 2.30 -10.70 -26.61
CA HIS A 72 1.64 -10.22 -25.38
C HIS A 72 2.09 -8.80 -25.03
N GLU A 73 3.40 -8.57 -24.98
CA GLU A 73 4.00 -7.26 -24.68
C GLU A 73 3.62 -6.19 -25.73
N ALA A 74 3.44 -6.61 -26.96
CA ALA A 74 2.96 -5.76 -28.04
C ALA A 74 1.42 -5.53 -28.04
N GLY A 75 0.69 -6.14 -27.10
CA GLY A 75 -0.78 -6.05 -27.00
C GLY A 75 -1.53 -6.72 -28.17
N LYS A 76 -0.94 -7.72 -28.80
CA LYS A 76 -1.48 -8.40 -29.99
C LYS A 76 -2.25 -9.68 -29.68
N LEU A 77 -2.08 -10.26 -28.48
CA LEU A 77 -2.80 -11.48 -28.12
C LEU A 77 -4.29 -11.21 -27.93
N VAL A 78 -5.10 -12.08 -28.50
CA VAL A 78 -6.57 -12.09 -28.33
C VAL A 78 -6.95 -13.41 -27.69
N PHE A 79 -7.68 -13.33 -26.59
CA PHE A 79 -8.12 -14.51 -25.84
C PHE A 79 -9.58 -14.83 -26.14
N ASP A 80 -9.88 -16.13 -26.20
CA ASP A 80 -11.22 -16.65 -26.50
C ASP A 80 -11.84 -17.23 -25.22
N ILE A 81 -13.06 -16.80 -24.90
CA ILE A 81 -13.82 -17.27 -23.72
C ILE A 81 -14.12 -18.78 -23.79
N ARG A 82 -14.21 -19.35 -25.01
CA ARG A 82 -14.40 -20.78 -25.20
C ARG A 82 -13.25 -21.64 -24.67
N ASN A 83 -12.09 -21.02 -24.49
CA ASN A 83 -10.92 -21.65 -23.87
C ASN A 83 -10.90 -21.51 -22.33
N GLU A 84 -12.00 -21.13 -21.71
CA GLU A 84 -12.24 -21.12 -20.25
C GLU A 84 -11.30 -20.17 -19.47
N ASP A 85 -9.98 -20.37 -19.53
CA ASP A 85 -8.97 -19.67 -18.75
C ASP A 85 -7.74 -19.27 -19.59
N ILE A 86 -6.83 -18.51 -18.98
CA ILE A 86 -5.62 -18.06 -19.65
C ILE A 86 -4.72 -19.22 -20.06
N HIS A 87 -4.66 -20.27 -19.27
CA HIS A 87 -3.79 -21.41 -19.53
C HIS A 87 -4.19 -22.16 -20.81
N MET A 88 -5.50 -22.43 -20.98
CA MET A 88 -6.01 -23.02 -22.24
C MET A 88 -5.84 -22.07 -23.42
N ASN A 89 -5.96 -20.76 -23.21
CA ASN A 89 -5.73 -19.79 -24.27
C ASN A 89 -4.27 -19.82 -24.74
N ILE A 90 -3.30 -19.80 -23.82
CA ILE A 90 -1.87 -19.88 -24.17
C ILE A 90 -1.55 -21.23 -24.84
N GLU A 91 -2.08 -22.36 -24.34
CA GLU A 91 -1.88 -23.67 -24.95
C GLU A 91 -2.47 -23.75 -26.38
N SER A 92 -3.65 -23.18 -26.60
CA SER A 92 -4.29 -23.09 -27.92
C SER A 92 -3.46 -22.26 -28.90
N LEU A 93 -3.08 -21.05 -28.49
CA LEU A 93 -2.25 -20.14 -29.29
C LEU A 93 -0.89 -20.77 -29.62
N LEU A 94 -0.27 -21.44 -28.66
CA LEU A 94 0.97 -22.17 -28.91
C LEU A 94 0.76 -23.31 -29.93
N THR A 95 -0.33 -24.07 -29.80
CA THR A 95 -0.67 -25.16 -30.72
C THR A 95 -0.90 -24.63 -32.14
N GLU A 96 -1.53 -23.49 -32.30
CA GLU A 96 -1.71 -22.84 -33.61
C GLU A 96 -0.36 -22.46 -34.25
N LYS A 97 0.63 -22.06 -33.46
CA LYS A 97 1.96 -21.66 -33.94
C LYS A 97 2.87 -22.84 -34.31
N ILE A 98 2.95 -23.82 -33.42
CA ILE A 98 3.97 -24.90 -33.55
C ILE A 98 3.37 -26.29 -33.73
N GLY A 99 2.04 -26.42 -33.83
CA GLY A 99 1.36 -27.69 -34.05
C GLY A 99 1.34 -28.63 -32.84
N SER A 100 1.18 -29.92 -33.08
CA SER A 100 0.93 -30.93 -32.02
C SER A 100 2.06 -31.08 -31.00
N VAL A 101 3.26 -30.61 -31.29
CA VAL A 101 4.39 -30.66 -30.35
C VAL A 101 4.12 -29.81 -29.12
N ALA A 102 3.27 -28.77 -29.21
CA ALA A 102 2.83 -27.95 -28.09
C ALA A 102 2.27 -28.74 -26.92
N GLY A 103 1.51 -29.84 -27.19
CA GLY A 103 0.94 -30.69 -26.16
C GLY A 103 1.95 -31.36 -25.24
N LYS A 104 3.22 -31.46 -25.63
CA LYS A 104 4.29 -31.97 -24.76
C LYS A 104 4.67 -31.04 -23.61
N LEU A 105 4.34 -29.75 -23.71
CA LEU A 105 4.57 -28.76 -22.66
C LEU A 105 3.82 -29.13 -21.35
N HIS A 106 2.64 -29.77 -21.46
CA HIS A 106 1.84 -30.13 -20.28
C HIS A 106 2.37 -31.37 -19.52
N THR A 107 3.42 -32.04 -20.03
CA THR A 107 4.01 -33.23 -19.37
C THR A 107 4.49 -32.90 -17.96
N ALA A 108 4.12 -33.75 -16.98
CA ALA A 108 4.47 -33.61 -15.57
C ALA A 108 3.93 -32.34 -14.88
N ARG A 109 2.95 -31.66 -15.42
CA ARG A 109 2.31 -30.45 -14.90
C ARG A 109 0.81 -30.65 -14.77
N SER A 110 0.20 -29.94 -13.82
CA SER A 110 -1.25 -29.80 -13.67
C SER A 110 -1.65 -28.32 -13.79
N ARG A 111 -2.90 -28.05 -14.07
CA ARG A 111 -3.48 -26.72 -13.95
C ARG A 111 -3.33 -26.16 -12.54
N ASN A 112 -3.34 -27.01 -11.51
CA ASN A 112 -3.28 -26.60 -10.11
C ASN A 112 -1.95 -25.95 -9.74
N ASP A 113 -0.80 -26.58 -10.07
CA ASP A 113 0.51 -25.99 -9.79
C ASP A 113 0.86 -24.86 -10.78
N GLN A 114 0.32 -24.89 -12.00
CA GLN A 114 0.46 -23.84 -12.99
C GLN A 114 -0.16 -22.53 -12.50
N VAL A 115 -1.46 -22.52 -12.15
CA VAL A 115 -2.15 -21.31 -11.69
C VAL A 115 -1.58 -20.80 -10.37
N ALA A 116 -1.20 -21.70 -9.45
CA ALA A 116 -0.54 -21.29 -8.21
C ALA A 116 0.79 -20.55 -8.49
N THR A 117 1.60 -21.05 -9.43
CA THR A 117 2.85 -20.43 -9.84
C THR A 117 2.63 -19.03 -10.43
N ASP A 118 1.64 -18.87 -11.28
CA ASP A 118 1.32 -17.59 -11.91
C ASP A 118 0.88 -16.55 -10.87
N MET A 119 0.08 -16.96 -9.88
CA MET A 119 -0.35 -16.10 -8.79
C MET A 119 0.84 -15.64 -7.94
N HIS A 120 1.80 -16.53 -7.66
CA HIS A 120 3.03 -16.17 -6.95
C HIS A 120 3.88 -15.17 -7.76
N LEU A 121 4.07 -15.42 -9.07
CA LEU A 121 4.83 -14.52 -9.95
C LEU A 121 4.16 -13.14 -10.06
N TYR A 122 2.85 -13.10 -10.27
CA TYR A 122 2.08 -11.85 -10.32
C TYR A 122 2.21 -11.06 -9.03
N LEU A 123 2.01 -11.72 -7.88
CA LEU A 123 2.05 -11.01 -6.60
C LEU A 123 3.48 -10.57 -6.25
N LYS A 124 4.49 -11.34 -6.63
CA LYS A 124 5.90 -10.95 -6.48
C LYS A 124 6.20 -9.64 -7.21
N ASP A 125 5.80 -9.52 -8.49
CA ASP A 125 5.94 -8.28 -9.27
C ASP A 125 5.15 -7.12 -8.63
N THR A 126 3.93 -7.39 -8.16
CA THR A 126 3.08 -6.39 -7.49
C THR A 126 3.73 -5.88 -6.20
N LEU A 127 4.28 -6.76 -5.38
CA LEU A 127 4.95 -6.40 -4.13
C LEU A 127 6.18 -5.51 -4.37
N PHE A 128 6.98 -5.79 -5.41
CA PHE A 128 8.08 -4.91 -5.81
C PHE A 128 7.59 -3.51 -6.14
N GLN A 129 6.53 -3.40 -6.95
CA GLN A 129 5.95 -2.11 -7.32
C GLN A 129 5.42 -1.35 -6.10
N VAL A 130 4.75 -2.03 -5.17
CA VAL A 130 4.22 -1.41 -3.94
C VAL A 130 5.35 -0.86 -3.09
N VAL A 131 6.41 -1.64 -2.85
CA VAL A 131 7.57 -1.21 -2.03
C VAL A 131 8.29 -0.04 -2.69
N ASP A 132 8.49 -0.05 -4.01
CA ASP A 132 9.09 1.06 -4.75
C ASP A 132 8.26 2.34 -4.63
N LYS A 133 6.95 2.26 -4.87
CA LYS A 133 6.04 3.41 -4.74
C LYS A 133 5.95 3.94 -3.30
N LEU A 134 5.95 3.06 -2.29
CA LEU A 134 6.01 3.48 -0.89
C LEU A 134 7.34 4.17 -0.56
N THR A 135 8.44 3.71 -1.14
CA THR A 135 9.75 4.36 -0.99
C THR A 135 9.73 5.79 -1.57
N ASN A 136 9.11 5.98 -2.73
CA ASN A 136 8.89 7.30 -3.32
C ASN A 136 7.97 8.18 -2.47
N LEU A 137 6.84 7.66 -1.97
CA LEU A 137 5.92 8.39 -1.09
C LEU A 137 6.62 8.84 0.21
N ARG A 138 7.42 7.97 0.81
CA ARG A 138 8.22 8.27 2.00
C ARG A 138 9.24 9.36 1.73
N GLN A 139 9.91 9.34 0.57
CA GLN A 139 10.84 10.39 0.16
C GLN A 139 10.14 11.75 0.04
N ILE A 140 8.95 11.81 -0.59
CA ILE A 140 8.17 13.04 -0.72
C ILE A 140 7.78 13.60 0.65
N LEU A 141 7.39 12.76 1.60
CA LEU A 141 7.09 13.18 2.97
C LEU A 141 8.31 13.76 3.68
N VAL A 142 9.48 13.16 3.50
CA VAL A 142 10.75 13.66 4.07
C VAL A 142 11.14 15.00 3.46
N ASP A 143 11.03 15.14 2.14
CA ASP A 143 11.36 16.38 1.45
C ASP A 143 10.43 17.51 1.89
N LEU A 144 9.13 17.26 1.94
CA LEU A 144 8.13 18.21 2.43
C LEU A 144 8.35 18.56 3.92
N ALA A 145 8.64 17.57 4.76
CA ALA A 145 8.95 17.82 6.15
C ALA A 145 10.21 18.69 6.33
N GLN A 146 11.25 18.48 5.50
CA GLN A 146 12.46 19.29 5.51
C GLN A 146 12.18 20.77 5.21
N GLU A 147 11.23 21.07 4.31
CA GLU A 147 10.83 22.43 3.95
C GLU A 147 10.00 23.13 5.06
N HIS A 148 9.41 22.32 5.95
CA HIS A 148 8.42 22.79 6.92
C HIS A 148 8.80 22.55 8.37
N VAL A 149 10.09 22.43 8.69
CA VAL A 149 10.59 22.23 10.07
C VAL A 149 10.10 23.33 11.01
N GLU A 150 10.13 24.60 10.57
CA GLU A 150 9.70 25.77 11.36
C GLU A 150 8.26 26.22 11.08
N THR A 151 7.49 25.46 10.30
CA THR A 151 6.08 25.75 10.06
C THR A 151 5.26 25.28 11.26
N ILE A 152 4.73 26.22 12.04
CA ILE A 152 3.96 25.95 13.26
C ILE A 152 2.48 25.80 12.90
N MET A 153 1.85 24.76 13.45
CA MET A 153 0.42 24.52 13.35
C MET A 153 -0.16 24.07 14.70
N PRO A 154 -1.48 24.19 14.92
CA PRO A 154 -2.08 23.59 16.08
C PRO A 154 -2.01 22.04 15.99
N GLY A 155 -1.58 21.40 17.06
CA GLY A 155 -1.79 19.98 17.26
C GLY A 155 -3.20 19.74 17.81
N TYR A 156 -3.79 18.61 17.46
CA TYR A 156 -5.19 18.30 17.81
C TYR A 156 -5.29 17.02 18.64
N THR A 157 -6.13 17.10 19.68
CA THR A 157 -6.72 15.93 20.35
C THR A 157 -8.23 16.15 20.42
N HIS A 158 -9.06 15.14 20.18
CA HIS A 158 -10.53 15.28 20.14
C HIS A 158 -11.04 16.37 19.17
N LEU A 159 -10.29 16.65 18.10
CA LEU A 159 -10.51 17.77 17.18
C LEU A 159 -10.53 19.15 17.86
N GLN A 160 -9.94 19.26 19.05
CA GLN A 160 -9.70 20.51 19.75
C GLN A 160 -8.23 20.88 19.69
N HIS A 161 -7.92 22.19 19.68
CA HIS A 161 -6.55 22.66 19.78
C HIS A 161 -5.93 22.14 21.08
N ALA A 162 -4.79 21.46 20.96
CA ALA A 162 -4.02 20.96 22.08
C ALA A 162 -2.74 21.80 22.25
N GLN A 163 -1.61 21.29 21.82
CA GLN A 163 -0.34 22.02 21.86
C GLN A 163 0.11 22.36 20.44
N PRO A 164 0.81 23.47 20.24
CA PRO A 164 1.39 23.78 18.92
C PRO A 164 2.47 22.75 18.57
N ILE A 165 2.53 22.37 17.30
CA ILE A 165 3.51 21.44 16.75
C ILE A 165 4.14 21.99 15.48
N SER A 166 5.26 21.40 15.06
CA SER A 166 5.78 21.59 13.71
C SER A 166 4.98 20.74 12.72
N PHE A 167 4.67 21.30 11.55
CA PHE A 167 4.07 20.55 10.44
C PHE A 167 4.97 19.40 9.98
N ALA A 168 6.30 19.58 10.07
CA ALA A 168 7.25 18.51 9.77
C ALA A 168 7.06 17.29 10.65
N GLN A 169 6.82 17.46 11.97
CA GLN A 169 6.56 16.34 12.86
C GLN A 169 5.29 15.59 12.45
N HIS A 170 4.25 16.31 12.05
CA HIS A 170 3.00 15.69 11.59
C HIS A 170 3.24 14.82 10.34
N LEU A 171 3.99 15.33 9.35
CA LEU A 171 4.35 14.58 8.15
C LEU A 171 5.24 13.37 8.46
N LEU A 172 6.19 13.50 9.39
CA LEU A 172 7.04 12.40 9.83
C LEU A 172 6.28 11.30 10.58
N ALA A 173 5.15 11.62 11.22
CA ALA A 173 4.27 10.59 11.79
C ALA A 173 3.70 9.68 10.70
N TYR A 174 3.28 10.23 9.55
CA TYR A 174 2.84 9.44 8.39
C TYR A 174 4.00 8.73 7.70
N TYR A 175 5.17 9.35 7.61
CA TYR A 175 6.39 8.66 7.17
C TYR A 175 6.59 7.35 7.95
N ASN A 176 6.51 7.40 9.28
CA ASN A 176 6.68 6.23 10.14
C ASN A 176 5.57 5.17 9.92
N MET A 177 4.34 5.58 9.60
CA MET A 177 3.26 4.64 9.25
C MET A 177 3.58 3.91 7.95
N PHE A 178 3.98 4.63 6.90
CA PHE A 178 4.33 4.04 5.60
C PHE A 178 5.66 3.27 5.61
N SER A 179 6.59 3.58 6.54
CA SER A 179 7.77 2.74 6.79
C SER A 179 7.35 1.35 7.28
N ARG A 180 6.49 1.29 8.29
CA ARG A 180 5.96 0.01 8.77
C ARG A 180 5.14 -0.75 7.71
N ASP A 181 4.45 -0.04 6.81
CA ASP A 181 3.75 -0.68 5.70
C ASP A 181 4.74 -1.27 4.68
N SER A 182 5.80 -0.53 4.34
CA SER A 182 6.88 -1.02 3.47
C SER A 182 7.53 -2.30 4.04
N GLU A 183 7.80 -2.35 5.35
CA GLU A 183 8.33 -3.53 6.03
C GLU A 183 7.39 -4.74 5.92
N ARG A 184 6.07 -4.52 6.09
CA ARG A 184 5.07 -5.59 5.95
C ARG A 184 5.06 -6.18 4.55
N PHE A 185 5.07 -5.36 3.50
CA PHE A 185 5.12 -5.85 2.13
C PHE A 185 6.45 -6.52 1.79
N THR A 186 7.56 -6.04 2.33
CA THR A 186 8.86 -6.69 2.21
C THR A 186 8.88 -8.06 2.88
N PHE A 187 8.24 -8.21 4.03
CA PHE A 187 8.09 -9.50 4.69
C PHE A 187 7.17 -10.46 3.90
N ASN A 188 6.05 -9.97 3.40
CA ASN A 188 5.15 -10.75 2.54
C ASN A 188 5.88 -11.29 1.28
N MET A 189 6.84 -10.54 0.74
CA MET A 189 7.68 -10.99 -0.37
C MET A 189 8.40 -12.31 -0.05
N GLN A 190 8.84 -12.54 1.19
CA GLN A 190 9.53 -13.77 1.59
C GLN A 190 8.62 -15.00 1.48
N HIS A 191 7.34 -14.85 1.84
CA HIS A 191 6.34 -15.93 1.74
C HIS A 191 5.85 -16.12 0.29
N THR A 192 5.81 -15.06 -0.48
CA THR A 192 5.45 -15.12 -1.91
C THR A 192 6.56 -15.74 -2.76
N ASN A 193 7.83 -15.66 -2.32
CA ASN A 193 9.02 -16.06 -3.09
C ASN A 193 9.33 -17.57 -2.98
N VAL A 194 8.29 -18.42 -3.13
CA VAL A 194 8.38 -19.89 -3.09
C VAL A 194 7.65 -20.46 -4.30
N SER A 195 8.28 -21.40 -5.04
CA SER A 195 7.75 -21.95 -6.29
C SER A 195 6.82 -23.14 -6.04
N PRO A 196 5.55 -23.10 -6.48
CA PRO A 196 4.65 -24.25 -6.47
C PRO A 196 4.92 -25.25 -7.59
N LEU A 197 5.56 -24.82 -8.70
CA LEU A 197 5.69 -25.63 -9.91
C LEU A 197 6.36 -26.97 -9.67
N GLY A 198 5.81 -28.02 -10.25
CA GLY A 198 6.21 -29.41 -10.03
C GLY A 198 5.48 -30.12 -8.89
N ALA A 199 4.54 -29.44 -8.20
CA ALA A 199 3.61 -30.09 -7.28
C ALA A 199 2.55 -30.93 -8.03
N ALA A 200 2.41 -30.70 -9.33
CA ALA A 200 1.39 -31.28 -10.19
C ALA A 200 -0.03 -31.02 -9.61
N ALA A 201 -0.93 -31.99 -9.67
CA ALA A 201 -2.28 -31.78 -9.12
C ALA A 201 -2.28 -31.62 -7.59
N LEU A 202 -1.45 -32.42 -6.88
CA LEU A 202 -1.35 -32.44 -5.40
C LEU A 202 -0.25 -33.37 -4.85
N ALA A 203 0.15 -34.41 -5.62
CA ALA A 203 0.96 -35.51 -5.11
C ALA A 203 2.39 -35.54 -5.70
N GLY A 204 2.77 -34.51 -6.43
CA GLY A 204 3.98 -34.53 -7.24
C GLY A 204 3.80 -35.37 -8.51
N THR A 205 4.90 -35.84 -9.10
CA THR A 205 4.89 -36.59 -10.35
C THR A 205 5.89 -37.75 -10.30
N THR A 206 5.66 -38.76 -11.13
CA THR A 206 6.60 -39.87 -11.31
C THR A 206 7.72 -39.57 -12.32
N PHE A 207 7.65 -38.44 -13.01
CA PHE A 207 8.72 -37.98 -13.92
C PHE A 207 9.91 -37.42 -13.13
N PRO A 208 11.13 -37.58 -13.61
CA PRO A 208 12.33 -37.07 -12.95
C PRO A 208 12.54 -35.54 -13.17
N ILE A 209 11.55 -34.75 -12.75
CA ILE A 209 11.60 -33.29 -12.86
C ILE A 209 12.62 -32.68 -11.91
N ASP A 210 13.17 -31.52 -12.27
CA ASP A 210 14.03 -30.71 -11.42
C ASP A 210 13.28 -29.42 -10.98
N ARG A 211 12.69 -29.48 -9.79
CA ARG A 211 11.96 -28.35 -9.21
C ARG A 211 12.87 -27.19 -8.78
N GLN A 212 14.14 -27.49 -8.44
CA GLN A 212 15.08 -26.43 -8.11
C GLN A 212 15.42 -25.63 -9.38
N MET A 213 15.69 -26.31 -10.48
CA MET A 213 15.96 -25.66 -11.76
C MET A 213 14.80 -24.72 -12.19
N THR A 214 13.56 -25.18 -12.10
CA THR A 214 12.41 -24.32 -12.45
C THR A 214 12.25 -23.14 -11.50
N SER A 215 12.48 -23.35 -10.20
CA SER A 215 12.47 -22.30 -9.18
C SER A 215 13.52 -21.21 -9.49
N ASP A 216 14.75 -21.63 -9.78
CA ASP A 216 15.86 -20.71 -10.10
C ASP A 216 15.60 -19.91 -11.39
N LEU A 217 15.08 -20.57 -12.44
CA LEU A 217 14.76 -19.93 -13.73
C LEU A 217 13.66 -18.85 -13.61
N MET A 218 12.74 -19.00 -12.64
CA MET A 218 11.70 -18.02 -12.33
C MET A 218 12.11 -17.01 -11.24
N GLY A 219 13.32 -17.14 -10.70
CA GLY A 219 13.85 -16.26 -9.66
C GLY A 219 13.15 -16.42 -8.30
N PHE A 220 12.62 -17.60 -8.00
CA PHE A 220 12.15 -17.94 -6.65
C PHE A 220 13.29 -18.37 -5.74
N ALA A 221 13.14 -18.18 -4.45
CA ALA A 221 14.16 -18.56 -3.47
C ALA A 221 14.29 -20.09 -3.31
N LYS A 222 13.19 -20.82 -3.45
CA LYS A 222 13.11 -22.26 -3.28
C LYS A 222 11.76 -22.81 -3.79
N PRO A 223 11.67 -24.12 -4.10
CA PRO A 223 10.37 -24.78 -4.29
C PRO A 223 9.66 -25.03 -2.95
N TYR A 224 8.31 -25.18 -2.97
CA TYR A 224 7.54 -25.70 -1.83
C TYR A 224 8.00 -27.09 -1.44
N SER A 225 8.07 -27.38 -0.16
CA SER A 225 8.50 -28.68 0.39
C SER A 225 7.38 -29.74 0.42
N ASN A 226 6.13 -29.32 0.28
CA ASN A 226 4.97 -30.22 0.27
C ASN A 226 4.05 -29.87 -0.91
N SER A 227 3.73 -30.85 -1.75
CA SER A 227 2.93 -30.65 -2.96
C SER A 227 1.45 -30.35 -2.68
N LEU A 228 0.88 -30.90 -1.59
CA LEU A 228 -0.49 -30.59 -1.17
C LEU A 228 -0.63 -29.13 -0.73
N ASP A 229 0.35 -28.65 0.03
CA ASP A 229 0.44 -27.27 0.49
C ASP A 229 0.63 -26.31 -0.69
N ALA A 230 1.55 -26.61 -1.60
CA ALA A 230 1.89 -25.78 -2.76
C ALA A 230 0.70 -25.40 -3.64
N VAL A 231 -0.31 -26.27 -3.77
CA VAL A 231 -1.50 -26.00 -4.59
C VAL A 231 -2.70 -25.51 -3.77
N SER A 232 -2.61 -25.56 -2.43
CA SER A 232 -3.66 -25.13 -1.50
C SER A 232 -3.42 -23.73 -0.95
N ASP A 233 -2.15 -23.36 -0.76
CA ASP A 233 -1.74 -22.15 -0.07
C ASP A 233 -2.25 -20.89 -0.76
N ARG A 234 -2.85 -20.02 0.04
CA ARG A 234 -3.24 -18.65 -0.32
C ARG A 234 -2.87 -17.66 0.79
N ASP A 235 -2.04 -18.08 1.76
CA ASP A 235 -1.60 -17.21 2.85
C ASP A 235 -0.87 -15.97 2.31
N PHE A 236 -0.04 -16.15 1.27
CA PHE A 236 0.67 -15.05 0.62
C PHE A 236 -0.29 -13.97 0.04
N ILE A 237 -1.48 -14.37 -0.45
CA ILE A 237 -2.52 -13.44 -0.91
C ILE A 237 -3.24 -12.80 0.28
N LEU A 238 -3.58 -13.59 1.31
CA LEU A 238 -4.22 -13.08 2.52
C LEU A 238 -3.33 -12.09 3.26
N GLU A 239 -2.03 -12.34 3.33
CA GLU A 239 -1.05 -11.39 3.87
C GLU A 239 -1.03 -10.10 3.05
N PHE A 240 -0.99 -10.19 1.72
CA PHE A 240 -1.06 -9.04 0.84
C PHE A 240 -2.31 -8.21 1.07
N LEU A 241 -3.49 -8.82 1.08
CA LEU A 241 -4.77 -8.16 1.31
C LEU A 241 -4.85 -7.52 2.71
N SER A 242 -4.29 -8.20 3.72
CA SER A 242 -4.19 -7.67 5.09
C SER A 242 -3.29 -6.43 5.15
N ASN A 243 -2.10 -6.51 4.55
CA ASN A 243 -1.15 -5.42 4.48
C ASN A 243 -1.71 -4.23 3.69
N ALA A 244 -2.38 -4.50 2.56
CA ALA A 244 -3.09 -3.50 1.76
C ALA A 244 -4.21 -2.82 2.55
N SER A 245 -4.93 -3.56 3.38
CA SER A 245 -5.98 -3.01 4.27
C SER A 245 -5.40 -2.05 5.30
N ILE A 246 -4.26 -2.37 5.90
CA ILE A 246 -3.56 -1.49 6.84
C ILE A 246 -3.03 -0.25 6.13
N LEU A 247 -2.41 -0.40 4.96
CA LEU A 247 -1.92 0.71 4.14
C LEU A 247 -3.07 1.67 3.79
N MET A 248 -4.19 1.15 3.29
CA MET A 248 -5.35 1.97 2.93
C MET A 248 -5.95 2.69 4.14
N MET A 249 -5.91 2.10 5.33
CA MET A 249 -6.31 2.78 6.57
C MET A 249 -5.39 3.96 6.88
N HIS A 250 -4.06 3.81 6.74
CA HIS A 250 -3.12 4.92 6.94
C HIS A 250 -3.33 6.02 5.90
N MET A 251 -3.50 5.66 4.62
CA MET A 251 -3.79 6.61 3.55
C MET A 251 -5.13 7.33 3.78
N SER A 252 -6.17 6.61 4.21
CA SER A 252 -7.48 7.18 4.54
C SER A 252 -7.39 8.22 5.65
N ARG A 253 -6.58 7.97 6.69
CA ARG A 253 -6.36 8.93 7.78
C ARG A 253 -5.68 10.21 7.28
N LEU A 254 -4.61 10.08 6.48
CA LEU A 254 -3.96 11.25 5.90
C LEU A 254 -4.89 12.02 4.95
N CYS A 255 -5.68 11.31 4.15
CA CYS A 255 -6.68 11.93 3.28
C CYS A 255 -7.76 12.69 4.07
N GLU A 256 -8.22 12.16 5.20
CA GLU A 256 -9.15 12.85 6.10
C GLU A 256 -8.56 14.18 6.59
N GLU A 257 -7.28 14.19 6.99
CA GLU A 257 -6.62 15.42 7.42
C GLU A 257 -6.43 16.40 6.25
N ILE A 258 -6.04 15.94 5.06
CA ILE A 258 -5.94 16.79 3.86
C ILE A 258 -7.28 17.43 3.53
N ILE A 259 -8.38 16.67 3.60
CA ILE A 259 -9.75 17.18 3.38
C ILE A 259 -10.08 18.29 4.38
N ASN A 260 -9.80 18.07 5.66
CA ASN A 260 -9.98 19.09 6.70
C ASN A 260 -9.11 20.32 6.43
N TRP A 261 -7.82 20.13 6.14
CA TRP A 261 -6.89 21.23 5.89
C TRP A 261 -7.25 22.05 4.64
N CYS A 262 -7.91 21.46 3.65
CA CYS A 262 -8.41 22.15 2.45
C CYS A 262 -9.72 22.91 2.70
N SER A 263 -10.43 22.63 3.80
CA SER A 263 -11.74 23.24 4.07
C SER A 263 -11.64 24.75 4.27
N HIS A 264 -12.76 25.45 4.08
CA HIS A 264 -12.85 26.89 4.29
C HIS A 264 -12.52 27.33 5.73
N GLU A 265 -12.81 26.46 6.69
CA GLU A 265 -12.55 26.71 8.12
C GLU A 265 -11.06 26.62 8.46
N TYR A 266 -10.33 25.65 7.91
CA TYR A 266 -8.90 25.47 8.17
C TYR A 266 -8.03 26.33 7.23
N GLN A 267 -8.14 26.15 5.93
CA GLN A 267 -7.33 26.84 4.91
C GLN A 267 -5.81 26.63 5.13
N PHE A 268 -5.41 25.47 5.61
CA PHE A 268 -4.00 25.17 5.89
C PHE A 268 -3.24 24.76 4.65
N VAL A 269 -3.93 24.12 3.69
CA VAL A 269 -3.34 23.71 2.42
C VAL A 269 -4.29 23.96 1.26
N THR A 270 -3.73 24.07 0.05
CA THR A 270 -4.48 24.04 -1.20
C THR A 270 -3.89 22.97 -2.10
N LEU A 271 -4.71 22.03 -2.57
CA LEU A 271 -4.29 21.03 -3.55
C LEU A 271 -4.11 21.68 -4.93
N SER A 272 -3.23 21.13 -5.75
CA SER A 272 -3.10 21.49 -7.16
C SER A 272 -4.40 21.23 -7.94
N ASP A 273 -4.63 22.01 -9.00
CA ASP A 273 -5.76 21.81 -9.91
C ASP A 273 -5.75 20.42 -10.58
N THR A 274 -4.56 19.82 -10.71
CA THR A 274 -4.41 18.47 -11.28
C THR A 274 -4.94 17.35 -10.37
N PHE A 275 -5.18 17.65 -9.08
CA PHE A 275 -5.70 16.70 -8.08
C PHE A 275 -7.00 17.18 -7.43
N SER A 276 -7.71 18.10 -8.08
CA SER A 276 -8.94 18.69 -7.56
C SER A 276 -9.97 18.78 -8.67
N THR A 277 -11.25 18.89 -8.31
CA THR A 277 -12.30 19.19 -9.27
C THR A 277 -13.06 20.44 -8.88
N GLY A 278 -13.76 21.03 -9.85
CA GLY A 278 -14.62 22.19 -9.65
C GLY A 278 -16.09 21.80 -9.52
N SER A 279 -16.95 22.81 -9.51
CA SER A 279 -18.40 22.66 -9.56
C SER A 279 -18.95 23.30 -10.83
N SER A 280 -19.92 22.63 -11.48
CA SER A 280 -20.61 23.19 -12.66
C SER A 280 -21.53 24.37 -12.33
N ILE A 281 -21.87 24.55 -11.05
CA ILE A 281 -22.80 25.59 -10.58
C ILE A 281 -22.09 26.66 -9.76
N MET A 282 -21.06 26.28 -8.98
CA MET A 282 -20.35 27.15 -8.04
C MET A 282 -18.94 27.42 -8.53
N PRO A 283 -18.65 28.54 -9.23
CA PRO A 283 -17.36 28.79 -9.86
C PRO A 283 -16.18 28.88 -8.89
N GLN A 284 -16.42 29.19 -7.63
CA GLN A 284 -15.41 29.33 -6.58
C GLN A 284 -15.04 27.99 -5.93
N LYS A 285 -15.83 26.92 -6.16
CA LYS A 285 -15.66 25.65 -5.45
C LYS A 285 -14.54 24.81 -6.03
N LYS A 286 -13.68 24.32 -5.14
CA LYS A 286 -12.58 23.41 -5.44
C LYS A 286 -12.63 22.24 -4.44
N ASN A 287 -12.79 21.03 -4.95
CA ASN A 287 -13.04 19.83 -4.14
C ASN A 287 -11.79 18.97 -4.04
N PRO A 288 -11.48 18.39 -2.87
CA PRO A 288 -10.38 17.44 -2.69
C PRO A 288 -10.78 16.00 -3.06
N ASP A 289 -11.40 15.82 -4.25
CA ASP A 289 -12.04 14.55 -4.65
C ASP A 289 -11.09 13.34 -4.60
N MET A 290 -9.82 13.54 -4.91
CA MET A 290 -8.85 12.43 -4.92
C MET A 290 -8.61 11.91 -3.50
N ALA A 291 -8.54 12.79 -2.51
CA ALA A 291 -8.46 12.39 -1.11
C ALA A 291 -9.75 11.68 -0.64
N GLU A 292 -10.92 12.17 -1.06
CA GLU A 292 -12.20 11.54 -0.76
C GLU A 292 -12.32 10.14 -1.37
N LEU A 293 -11.87 9.96 -2.62
CA LEU A 293 -11.88 8.66 -3.30
C LEU A 293 -10.94 7.65 -2.64
N ILE A 294 -9.73 8.04 -2.25
CA ILE A 294 -8.80 7.15 -1.54
C ILE A 294 -9.45 6.71 -0.22
N ARG A 295 -10.02 7.65 0.54
CA ARG A 295 -10.76 7.36 1.77
C ARG A 295 -11.90 6.38 1.52
N GLY A 296 -12.70 6.57 0.47
CA GLY A 296 -13.82 5.69 0.10
C GLY A 296 -13.39 4.30 -0.35
N LYS A 297 -12.32 4.19 -1.16
CA LYS A 297 -11.79 2.91 -1.68
C LYS A 297 -11.27 1.98 -0.58
N THR A 298 -10.96 2.48 0.60
CA THR A 298 -10.52 1.69 1.75
C THR A 298 -11.50 0.56 2.09
N GLY A 299 -12.82 0.86 2.07
CA GLY A 299 -13.85 -0.15 2.34
C GLY A 299 -13.89 -1.29 1.31
N ARG A 300 -13.57 -0.99 0.05
CA ARG A 300 -13.48 -2.00 -1.03
C ARG A 300 -12.32 -2.98 -0.78
N VAL A 301 -11.16 -2.48 -0.42
CA VAL A 301 -9.99 -3.32 -0.08
C VAL A 301 -10.26 -4.21 1.14
N TYR A 302 -10.94 -3.68 2.16
CA TYR A 302 -11.39 -4.48 3.31
C TYR A 302 -12.36 -5.60 2.89
N GLY A 303 -13.28 -5.31 1.97
CA GLY A 303 -14.21 -6.29 1.43
C GLY A 303 -13.48 -7.46 0.74
N ASN A 304 -12.43 -7.19 -0.03
CA ASN A 304 -11.62 -8.20 -0.71
C ASN A 304 -10.90 -9.13 0.29
N LEU A 305 -10.34 -8.60 1.37
CA LEU A 305 -9.74 -9.40 2.44
C LEU A 305 -10.77 -10.31 3.11
N VAL A 306 -11.91 -9.76 3.52
CA VAL A 306 -12.97 -10.54 4.18
C VAL A 306 -13.54 -11.59 3.23
N GLY A 307 -13.68 -11.26 1.95
CA GLY A 307 -14.11 -12.20 0.90
C GLY A 307 -13.22 -13.43 0.84
N LEU A 308 -11.91 -13.24 0.67
CA LEU A 308 -10.97 -14.35 0.56
C LEU A 308 -10.85 -15.17 1.86
N LEU A 309 -10.83 -14.52 3.04
CA LEU A 309 -10.88 -15.21 4.33
C LEU A 309 -12.12 -16.10 4.43
N THR A 310 -13.25 -15.64 3.90
CA THR A 310 -14.51 -16.38 3.91
C THR A 310 -14.47 -17.58 2.97
N VAL A 311 -13.86 -17.43 1.80
CA VAL A 311 -13.63 -18.55 0.87
C VAL A 311 -12.75 -19.61 1.52
N MET A 312 -11.61 -19.22 2.07
CA MET A 312 -10.60 -20.15 2.60
C MET A 312 -11.03 -20.93 3.85
N LYS A 313 -11.86 -20.36 4.73
CA LYS A 313 -12.17 -20.89 6.08
C LYS A 313 -12.67 -22.33 6.15
N SER A 314 -13.20 -22.88 5.08
CA SER A 314 -13.84 -24.21 5.07
C SER A 314 -13.37 -25.10 3.92
N LEU A 315 -12.41 -24.65 3.11
CA LEU A 315 -11.92 -25.45 2.00
C LEU A 315 -11.03 -26.59 2.50
N PRO A 316 -11.25 -27.83 2.01
CA PRO A 316 -10.28 -28.89 2.20
C PRO A 316 -8.99 -28.58 1.42
N LEU A 317 -7.93 -29.33 1.76
CA LEU A 317 -6.65 -29.21 1.05
C LEU A 317 -6.78 -29.46 -0.47
N THR A 318 -5.79 -28.97 -1.19
CA THR A 318 -5.66 -28.99 -2.64
C THR A 318 -6.55 -27.94 -3.33
N TYR A 319 -6.95 -28.18 -4.56
CA TYR A 319 -7.71 -27.25 -5.35
C TYR A 319 -9.19 -27.60 -5.38
N ASN A 320 -10.03 -26.63 -5.08
CA ASN A 320 -11.46 -26.63 -5.33
C ASN A 320 -11.78 -25.40 -6.21
N LYS A 321 -12.83 -25.46 -7.02
CA LYS A 321 -13.19 -24.37 -7.94
C LYS A 321 -13.45 -23.04 -7.21
N ASP A 322 -13.77 -23.06 -5.91
CA ASP A 322 -13.85 -21.90 -5.01
C ASP A 322 -12.60 -21.04 -5.04
N LEU A 323 -11.42 -21.64 -5.23
CA LEU A 323 -10.15 -20.92 -5.35
C LEU A 323 -10.04 -20.07 -6.63
N GLN A 324 -11.00 -20.11 -7.54
CA GLN A 324 -11.10 -19.14 -8.64
C GLN A 324 -11.40 -17.74 -8.11
N GLU A 325 -12.10 -17.65 -6.96
CA GLU A 325 -12.43 -16.38 -6.28
C GLU A 325 -11.23 -15.68 -5.60
N ASP A 326 -10.05 -16.31 -5.59
CA ASP A 326 -8.82 -15.71 -5.02
C ASP A 326 -8.26 -14.56 -5.88
N LYS A 327 -8.66 -14.44 -7.16
CA LYS A 327 -8.03 -13.59 -8.15
C LYS A 327 -8.61 -12.19 -8.23
N GLU A 328 -9.93 -12.08 -8.43
CA GLU A 328 -10.57 -10.78 -8.71
C GLU A 328 -10.32 -9.77 -7.59
N GLY A 329 -10.52 -10.19 -6.33
CA GLY A 329 -10.28 -9.33 -5.16
C GLY A 329 -8.80 -8.93 -5.00
N MET A 330 -7.87 -9.84 -5.32
CA MET A 330 -6.44 -9.57 -5.29
C MET A 330 -6.04 -8.58 -6.40
N PHE A 331 -6.46 -8.82 -7.63
CA PHE A 331 -6.17 -7.92 -8.77
C PHE A 331 -6.73 -6.51 -8.55
N ASP A 332 -7.97 -6.45 -8.08
CA ASP A 332 -8.65 -5.20 -7.75
C ASP A 332 -7.92 -4.43 -6.64
N THR A 333 -7.47 -5.12 -5.59
CA THR A 333 -6.71 -4.52 -4.51
C THR A 333 -5.35 -4.02 -5.01
N ALA A 334 -4.62 -4.82 -5.80
CA ALA A 334 -3.33 -4.44 -6.36
C ALA A 334 -3.43 -3.14 -7.18
N GLU A 335 -4.36 -3.07 -8.13
CA GLU A 335 -4.59 -1.87 -8.94
C GLU A 335 -5.01 -0.67 -8.08
N THR A 336 -5.90 -0.90 -7.12
CA THR A 336 -6.41 0.16 -6.24
C THR A 336 -5.29 0.78 -5.41
N ILE A 337 -4.43 -0.03 -4.75
CA ILE A 337 -3.36 0.52 -3.91
C ILE A 337 -2.25 1.17 -4.72
N LEU A 338 -1.83 0.58 -5.84
CA LEU A 338 -0.77 1.14 -6.69
C LEU A 338 -1.13 2.54 -7.19
N VAL A 339 -2.35 2.71 -7.72
CA VAL A 339 -2.84 4.01 -8.19
C VAL A 339 -3.05 4.98 -7.03
N SER A 340 -3.57 4.50 -5.89
CA SER A 340 -3.82 5.37 -4.73
C SER A 340 -2.53 5.92 -4.13
N ILE A 341 -1.44 5.15 -4.09
CA ILE A 341 -0.12 5.62 -3.65
C ILE A 341 0.38 6.74 -4.57
N ASP A 342 0.29 6.56 -5.90
CA ASP A 342 0.73 7.57 -6.87
C ASP A 342 -0.08 8.87 -6.74
N ILE A 343 -1.40 8.77 -6.59
CA ILE A 343 -2.27 9.94 -6.43
C ILE A 343 -1.93 10.67 -5.12
N LEU A 344 -1.77 9.95 -4.01
CA LEU A 344 -1.40 10.55 -2.73
C LEU A 344 -0.02 11.24 -2.80
N ALA A 345 0.96 10.59 -3.41
CA ALA A 345 2.28 11.13 -3.66
C ALA A 345 2.21 12.42 -4.50
N GLY A 346 1.41 12.42 -5.56
CA GLY A 346 1.18 13.58 -6.42
C GLY A 346 0.51 14.74 -5.68
N MET A 347 -0.52 14.47 -4.87
CA MET A 347 -1.18 15.48 -4.04
C MET A 347 -0.19 16.15 -3.08
N LEU A 348 0.58 15.35 -2.32
CA LEU A 348 1.57 15.86 -1.35
C LEU A 348 2.68 16.67 -2.02
N LYS A 349 3.19 16.20 -3.15
CA LYS A 349 4.26 16.88 -3.90
C LYS A 349 3.86 18.24 -4.47
N THR A 350 2.57 18.42 -4.76
CA THR A 350 2.07 19.61 -5.49
C THR A 350 1.18 20.52 -4.65
N MET A 351 0.86 20.15 -3.41
CA MET A 351 0.05 21.01 -2.54
C MET A 351 0.81 22.25 -2.10
N THR A 352 0.06 23.34 -1.95
CA THR A 352 0.56 24.59 -1.36
C THR A 352 0.25 24.61 0.12
N VAL A 353 1.26 24.85 0.96
CA VAL A 353 1.11 24.97 2.42
C VAL A 353 1.03 26.44 2.82
N HIS A 354 0.00 26.82 3.54
CA HIS A 354 -0.24 28.19 4.00
C HIS A 354 0.33 28.40 5.42
N LYS A 355 1.66 28.60 5.51
CA LYS A 355 2.42 28.69 6.76
C LYS A 355 1.86 29.76 7.71
N GLU A 356 1.54 30.94 7.18
CA GLU A 356 1.00 32.06 7.95
C GLU A 356 -0.37 31.73 8.53
N ARG A 357 -1.24 31.06 7.75
CA ARG A 357 -2.57 30.65 8.22
C ARG A 357 -2.49 29.61 9.33
N MET A 358 -1.57 28.65 9.20
CA MET A 358 -1.29 27.65 10.26
C MET A 358 -0.81 28.33 11.55
N ALA A 359 0.17 29.24 11.45
CA ALA A 359 0.71 29.98 12.60
C ALA A 359 -0.37 30.84 13.28
N GLN A 360 -1.15 31.62 12.50
CA GLN A 360 -2.26 32.44 13.02
C GLN A 360 -3.29 31.63 13.82
N SER A 361 -3.47 30.36 13.50
CA SER A 361 -4.41 29.51 14.21
C SER A 361 -3.94 29.15 15.62
N THR A 362 -2.65 29.36 15.96
CA THR A 362 -2.09 29.16 17.31
C THR A 362 -1.94 30.46 18.08
N GLU A 363 -2.29 31.62 17.51
CA GLU A 363 -2.11 32.93 18.16
C GLU A 363 -3.30 33.35 19.01
N LYS A 364 -4.52 32.92 18.63
CA LYS A 364 -5.76 33.31 19.29
C LYS A 364 -6.47 32.07 19.86
N ASP A 365 -5.76 31.38 20.74
CA ASP A 365 -6.27 30.24 21.51
C ASP A 365 -5.53 30.14 22.86
N PHE A 366 -5.79 29.07 23.58
CA PHE A 366 -5.12 28.76 24.83
C PHE A 366 -4.20 27.54 24.74
N SER A 367 -3.73 27.22 23.53
CA SER A 367 -2.81 26.08 23.30
C SER A 367 -1.47 26.25 24.02
N ASN A 368 -1.14 27.50 24.40
CA ASN A 368 0.03 27.87 25.16
C ASN A 368 -0.18 27.86 26.70
N ALA A 369 -1.34 27.46 27.19
CA ALA A 369 -1.60 27.39 28.63
C ALA A 369 -0.65 26.43 29.38
N THR A 370 -0.30 25.31 28.74
CA THR A 370 0.69 24.37 29.28
C THR A 370 2.06 25.03 29.42
N GLU A 371 2.44 25.91 28.49
CA GLU A 371 3.72 26.63 28.57
C GLU A 371 3.82 27.52 29.80
N LEU A 372 2.72 28.17 30.20
CA LEU A 372 2.67 28.97 31.43
C LEU A 372 2.77 28.09 32.65
N ALA A 373 2.11 26.92 32.67
CA ALA A 373 2.20 25.98 33.81
C ALA A 373 3.61 25.41 33.94
N ASP A 374 4.24 25.02 32.85
CA ASP A 374 5.62 24.54 32.81
C ASP A 374 6.62 25.62 33.18
N TYR A 375 6.40 26.86 32.74
CA TYR A 375 7.21 28.02 33.13
C TYR A 375 7.21 28.23 34.65
N LEU A 376 6.04 28.21 35.28
CA LEU A 376 5.92 28.32 36.73
C LEU A 376 6.56 27.16 37.47
N ALA A 377 6.37 25.94 36.94
CA ALA A 377 6.96 24.72 37.50
C ALA A 377 8.50 24.76 37.46
N ASN A 378 9.08 25.21 36.35
CA ASN A 378 10.52 25.38 36.17
C ASN A 378 11.11 26.46 37.10
N LYS A 379 10.29 27.41 37.56
CA LYS A 379 10.68 28.41 38.58
C LYS A 379 10.41 27.96 40.01
N GLY A 380 10.08 26.67 40.20
CA GLY A 380 9.99 26.03 41.50
C GLY A 380 8.58 25.90 42.08
N MET A 381 7.53 26.25 41.34
CA MET A 381 6.15 26.04 41.77
C MET A 381 5.75 24.57 41.58
N PRO A 382 5.07 23.89 42.54
CA PRO A 382 4.52 22.57 42.32
C PRO A 382 3.58 22.56 41.08
N PHE A 383 3.74 21.61 40.15
CA PHE A 383 3.00 21.59 38.90
C PHE A 383 1.47 21.64 39.08
N ARG A 384 0.91 20.93 40.06
CA ARG A 384 -0.54 20.98 40.37
C ARG A 384 -1.01 22.37 40.72
N GLN A 385 -0.21 23.12 41.49
CA GLN A 385 -0.52 24.51 41.86
C GLN A 385 -0.41 25.42 40.60
N ALA A 386 0.64 25.26 39.79
CA ALA A 386 0.78 25.98 38.53
C ALA A 386 -0.43 25.75 37.61
N HIS A 387 -0.82 24.48 37.44
CA HIS A 387 -1.98 24.11 36.63
C HIS A 387 -3.29 24.74 37.12
N GLU A 388 -3.52 24.77 38.44
CA GLU A 388 -4.72 25.40 39.01
C GLU A 388 -4.75 26.91 38.77
N ILE A 389 -3.61 27.60 38.97
CA ILE A 389 -3.46 29.03 38.72
C ILE A 389 -3.73 29.34 37.24
N VAL A 390 -3.09 28.60 36.35
CA VAL A 390 -3.25 28.78 34.89
C VAL A 390 -4.69 28.52 34.47
N GLY A 391 -5.31 27.47 35.01
CA GLY A 391 -6.73 27.15 34.69
C GLY A 391 -7.69 28.29 35.10
N LYS A 392 -7.47 28.94 36.25
CA LYS A 392 -8.23 30.11 36.67
C LYS A 392 -8.01 31.31 35.75
N LEU A 393 -6.76 31.58 35.39
CA LEU A 393 -6.42 32.66 34.47
C LEU A 393 -7.02 32.44 33.07
N VAL A 394 -6.95 31.22 32.50
CA VAL A 394 -7.59 30.86 31.23
C VAL A 394 -9.11 31.11 31.28
N LEU A 395 -9.76 30.74 32.39
CA LEU A 395 -11.19 31.00 32.57
C LEU A 395 -11.51 32.52 32.60
N GLU A 396 -10.70 33.32 33.29
CA GLU A 396 -10.86 34.78 33.35
C GLU A 396 -10.64 35.41 31.97
N CYS A 397 -9.55 35.05 31.31
CA CYS A 397 -9.25 35.52 29.93
C CYS A 397 -10.36 35.15 28.96
N SER A 398 -10.84 33.93 28.99
CA SER A 398 -11.91 33.45 28.12
C SER A 398 -13.22 34.25 28.32
N LYS A 399 -13.60 34.58 29.57
CA LYS A 399 -14.77 35.41 29.88
C LYS A 399 -14.60 36.86 29.40
N ALA A 400 -13.38 37.38 29.42
CA ALA A 400 -13.08 38.75 29.00
C ALA A 400 -12.80 38.90 27.51
N GLY A 401 -12.74 37.81 26.76
CA GLY A 401 -12.39 37.82 25.32
C GLY A 401 -10.91 38.13 25.05
N HIS A 402 -10.04 37.82 25.97
CA HIS A 402 -8.59 37.98 25.88
C HIS A 402 -7.87 36.62 25.84
N TYR A 403 -6.60 36.63 25.43
CA TYR A 403 -5.72 35.45 25.45
C TYR A 403 -4.55 35.67 26.44
N LEU A 404 -3.79 34.62 26.72
CA LEU A 404 -2.70 34.71 27.70
C LEU A 404 -1.64 35.77 27.32
N GLN A 405 -1.37 35.94 26.06
CA GLN A 405 -0.43 36.96 25.56
C GLN A 405 -0.93 38.40 25.71
N ASP A 406 -2.23 38.60 25.92
CA ASP A 406 -2.84 39.95 26.13
C ASP A 406 -2.84 40.38 27.59
N VAL A 407 -2.51 39.49 28.51
CA VAL A 407 -2.47 39.77 29.95
C VAL A 407 -1.28 40.69 30.27
N SER A 408 -1.52 41.81 31.02
CA SER A 408 -0.48 42.74 31.38
C SER A 408 0.54 42.13 32.35
N PHE A 409 1.77 42.62 32.30
CA PHE A 409 2.84 42.15 33.16
C PHE A 409 2.52 42.36 34.65
N GLU A 410 1.87 43.47 35.00
CA GLU A 410 1.40 43.76 36.37
C GLU A 410 0.40 42.69 36.85
N THR A 411 -0.52 42.28 35.99
CA THR A 411 -1.46 41.20 36.28
C THR A 411 -0.75 39.88 36.48
N TYR A 412 0.22 39.55 35.64
CA TYR A 412 1.03 38.34 35.79
C TYR A 412 1.81 38.34 37.11
N GLN A 413 2.41 39.47 37.49
CA GLN A 413 3.13 39.58 38.77
C GLN A 413 2.21 39.50 39.98
N ALA A 414 0.98 39.99 39.88
CA ALA A 414 -0.03 39.86 40.95
C ALA A 414 -0.47 38.40 41.15
N ILE A 415 -0.48 37.59 40.09
CA ILE A 415 -0.78 36.16 40.13
C ILE A 415 0.36 35.36 40.80
N SER A 416 1.61 35.66 40.40
CA SER A 416 2.79 35.04 41.01
C SER A 416 4.02 35.90 40.82
N PRO A 417 4.79 36.19 41.91
CA PRO A 417 6.05 36.93 41.79
C PRO A 417 7.15 36.15 41.06
N LEU A 418 6.93 34.86 40.76
CA LEU A 418 7.85 34.05 39.96
C LEU A 418 7.79 34.42 38.48
N ILE A 419 6.72 35.08 38.03
CA ILE A 419 6.57 35.49 36.61
C ILE A 419 7.43 36.72 36.35
N GLN A 420 8.28 36.64 35.36
CA GLN A 420 9.18 37.71 34.92
C GLN A 420 8.82 38.15 33.49
N ALA A 421 9.47 39.19 32.96
CA ALA A 421 9.15 39.73 31.64
C ALA A 421 9.37 38.76 30.49
N ASP A 422 10.15 37.69 30.66
CA ASP A 422 10.38 36.61 29.71
C ASP A 422 9.16 35.69 29.49
N ILE A 423 8.05 35.91 30.22
CA ILE A 423 6.81 35.13 30.04
C ILE A 423 6.25 35.22 28.63
N TYR A 424 6.30 36.39 28.01
CA TYR A 424 5.76 36.56 26.64
C TYR A 424 6.53 35.76 25.60
N ASP A 425 7.86 35.61 25.79
CA ASP A 425 8.66 34.70 24.95
C ASP A 425 8.25 33.24 25.20
N ALA A 426 8.02 32.87 26.46
CA ALA A 426 7.61 31.52 26.81
C ALA A 426 6.23 31.14 26.24
N LEU A 427 5.32 32.11 26.08
CA LEU A 427 3.98 31.93 25.51
C LEU A 427 3.97 31.90 23.97
N SER A 428 5.09 32.22 23.31
CA SER A 428 5.20 32.15 21.85
C SER A 428 5.10 30.69 21.37
N SER A 429 4.17 30.39 20.47
CA SER A 429 4.00 29.05 19.88
C SER A 429 5.29 28.54 19.24
N LYS A 430 6.06 29.41 18.58
CA LYS A 430 7.35 29.03 17.98
C LYS A 430 8.38 28.64 19.04
N VAL A 431 8.47 29.40 20.14
CA VAL A 431 9.37 29.11 21.27
C VAL A 431 8.92 27.81 21.98
N ALA A 432 7.62 27.65 22.18
CA ALA A 432 7.03 26.46 22.75
C ALA A 432 7.41 25.18 21.99
N VAL A 433 7.29 25.23 20.67
CA VAL A 433 7.70 24.11 19.77
C VAL A 433 9.21 23.88 19.85
N SER A 434 10.04 24.96 19.72
CA SER A 434 11.51 24.83 19.68
C SER A 434 12.13 24.19 20.94
N ARG A 435 11.44 24.27 22.07
CA ARG A 435 11.91 23.70 23.35
C ARG A 435 11.61 22.20 23.53
N ARG A 436 10.77 21.61 22.70
CA ARG A 436 10.34 20.20 22.83
C ARG A 436 11.28 19.23 22.12
N ASN A 437 12.54 19.21 22.55
CA ASN A 437 13.63 18.40 21.95
C ASN A 437 13.80 17.01 22.62
N SER A 438 12.81 16.54 23.38
CA SER A 438 12.80 15.12 23.81
C SER A 438 12.75 14.19 22.58
N LEU A 439 13.22 12.96 22.74
CA LEU A 439 13.20 11.96 21.66
C LEU A 439 11.79 11.84 21.06
N GLY A 440 11.68 12.06 19.75
CA GLY A 440 10.39 12.06 19.03
C GLY A 440 9.53 13.31 19.25
N GLY A 441 10.03 14.32 19.98
CA GLY A 441 9.34 15.58 20.21
C GLY A 441 9.26 16.46 18.96
N THR A 442 8.47 17.54 19.06
CA THR A 442 8.22 18.48 17.96
C THR A 442 9.29 19.58 17.84
N GLY A 443 10.29 19.60 18.72
CA GLY A 443 11.38 20.58 18.71
C GLY A 443 12.26 20.44 17.46
N PHE A 444 12.80 21.56 17.01
CA PHE A 444 13.51 21.59 15.72
C PHE A 444 14.73 20.68 15.67
N GLU A 445 15.46 20.53 16.78
CA GLU A 445 16.60 19.59 16.88
C GLU A 445 16.12 18.13 16.80
N SER A 446 15.05 17.78 17.53
CA SER A 446 14.46 16.46 17.46
C SER A 446 13.94 16.11 16.07
N ILE A 447 13.35 17.09 15.34
CA ILE A 447 12.92 16.90 13.95
C ILE A 447 14.12 16.70 13.04
N ALA A 448 15.21 17.42 13.22
CA ALA A 448 16.44 17.26 12.44
C ALA A 448 17.00 15.83 12.59
N ASP A 449 17.00 15.27 13.80
CA ASP A 449 17.40 13.89 14.05
C ASP A 449 16.44 12.87 13.39
N GLN A 450 15.14 13.09 13.46
CA GLN A 450 14.13 12.25 12.80
C GLN A 450 14.30 12.28 11.27
N LEU A 451 14.53 13.45 10.68
CA LEU A 451 14.81 13.61 9.25
C LEU A 451 16.08 12.90 8.81
N LYS A 452 17.13 12.98 9.62
CA LYS A 452 18.40 12.27 9.34
C LYS A 452 18.16 10.75 9.31
N SER A 453 17.53 10.21 10.35
CA SER A 453 17.21 8.77 10.42
C SER A 453 16.33 8.32 9.25
N ALA A 454 15.32 9.10 8.89
CA ALA A 454 14.42 8.79 7.77
C ALA A 454 15.16 8.74 6.42
N LYS A 455 16.10 9.67 6.18
CA LYS A 455 16.93 9.68 4.95
C LYS A 455 17.85 8.48 4.88
N GLU A 456 18.50 8.12 5.99
CA GLU A 456 19.35 6.94 6.07
C GLU A 456 18.57 5.65 5.79
N GLU A 457 17.36 5.51 6.35
CA GLU A 457 16.48 4.37 6.12
C GLU A 457 16.06 4.24 4.65
N ILE A 458 15.65 5.36 4.00
CA ILE A 458 15.29 5.37 2.58
C ILE A 458 16.50 5.02 1.70
N GLN A 459 17.68 5.53 2.03
CA GLN A 459 18.88 5.23 1.27
C GLN A 459 19.26 3.74 1.35
N ASN A 460 19.14 3.14 2.53
CA ASN A 460 19.36 1.71 2.71
C ASN A 460 18.33 0.86 1.95
N ALA A 461 17.06 1.27 1.94
CA ALA A 461 16.00 0.59 1.17
C ALA A 461 16.25 0.61 -0.35
N LYS A 462 16.86 1.67 -0.89
CA LYS A 462 17.21 1.77 -2.32
C LYS A 462 18.42 0.93 -2.73
N SER A 463 19.23 0.47 -1.79
CA SER A 463 20.41 -0.34 -2.04
C SER A 463 20.17 -1.86 -1.95
N LEU A 464 18.98 -2.26 -1.56
CA LEU A 464 18.48 -3.64 -1.54
C LEU A 464 17.66 -3.95 -2.79
#